data_6bf705b11766ac5c48f6ec463022145d
#
_entry.id   6bf705b11766ac5c48f6ec463022145d
#
_cell.length_a   1.000
_cell.length_b   1.000
_cell.length_c   1.000
_cell.angle_alpha   90.00
_cell.angle_beta   90.00
_cell.angle_gamma   90.00
#
_symmetry.space_group_name_H-M   'P 1'
#
loop_
_entity.id
_entity.type
_entity.pdbx_description
1 polymer ?
#
loop_
_entity_poly.entity_id
_entity_poly.type
_entity_poly.pdbx_seq_one_letter_code
_entity_poly.pdbx_strand_id
1 'polypeptide(L)'
;METIRGSGFREPFPHLIFNNFYNEEELNLIWEELNFYTKPNKLFEAKDFGGVVGKTNSHAIELDSVYLSKYRPISNILTVNRKLFDSDILESFAKVHECCEMATNCNTDITKVRYYHDKEYYEPHTDMAYQFLSFSYFYREPKKFTGGELIFPKHD
;
A
#
# COMPACT_ATOMS: atom_id res chain seq x y z
N MET A 1 14.45 -19.91 0.22
CA MET A 1 13.79 -18.62 0.51
C MET A 1 14.49 -17.57 -0.33
N GLU A 2 13.81 -16.97 -1.30
CA GLU A 2 14.39 -15.85 -2.03
C GLU A 2 14.53 -14.66 -1.08
N THR A 3 15.70 -14.06 -1.07
CA THR A 3 15.97 -12.91 -0.22
C THR A 3 15.25 -11.68 -0.79
N ILE A 4 14.38 -11.04 0.00
CA ILE A 4 13.78 -9.76 -0.36
C ILE A 4 14.91 -8.75 -0.59
N ARG A 5 14.98 -8.19 -1.80
CA ARG A 5 15.99 -7.20 -2.15
C ARG A 5 15.37 -5.82 -2.22
N GLY A 6 15.82 -4.93 -1.34
CA GLY A 6 15.44 -3.53 -1.34
C GLY A 6 16.53 -2.65 -1.97
N SER A 7 16.12 -1.65 -2.73
CA SER A 7 17.00 -0.60 -3.25
C SER A 7 16.56 0.73 -2.66
N GLY A 8 17.44 1.38 -1.89
CA GLY A 8 17.17 2.66 -1.24
C GLY A 8 17.58 3.84 -2.13
N PHE A 9 16.77 4.88 -2.15
CA PHE A 9 16.97 6.12 -2.90
C PHE A 9 16.74 7.32 -1.99
N ARG A 10 17.56 8.36 -2.15
CA ARG A 10 17.41 9.63 -1.42
C ARG A 10 16.66 10.68 -2.22
N GLU A 11 16.73 10.60 -3.54
CA GLU A 11 16.11 11.53 -4.47
C GLU A 11 14.94 10.86 -5.22
N PRO A 12 13.88 11.59 -5.55
CA PRO A 12 13.57 12.99 -5.19
C PRO A 12 13.13 13.16 -3.74
N PHE A 13 12.93 12.11 -2.99
CA PHE A 13 12.67 12.02 -1.55
C PHE A 13 13.12 10.63 -1.08
N PRO A 14 13.38 10.42 0.22
CA PRO A 14 13.81 9.12 0.72
C PRO A 14 12.75 8.05 0.50
N HIS A 15 13.10 7.00 -0.23
CA HIS A 15 12.22 5.86 -0.48
C HIS A 15 13.00 4.56 -0.66
N LEU A 16 12.29 3.45 -0.50
CA LEU A 16 12.82 2.10 -0.66
C LEU A 16 11.91 1.33 -1.62
N ILE A 17 12.51 0.69 -2.62
CA ILE A 17 11.80 -0.18 -3.56
C ILE A 17 12.21 -1.62 -3.29
N PHE A 18 11.24 -2.46 -3.02
CA PHE A 18 11.43 -3.90 -2.90
C PHE A 18 11.02 -4.60 -4.19
N ASN A 19 11.90 -5.46 -4.68
CA ASN A 19 11.58 -6.42 -5.73
C ASN A 19 11.34 -7.80 -5.07
N ASN A 20 10.39 -8.56 -5.60
CA ASN A 20 10.04 -9.88 -5.09
C ASN A 20 9.64 -9.84 -3.59
N PHE A 21 8.91 -8.80 -3.20
CA PHE A 21 8.46 -8.64 -1.83
C PHE A 21 7.52 -9.77 -1.40
N TYR A 22 6.65 -10.21 -2.30
CA TYR A 22 5.76 -11.34 -2.11
C TYR A 22 6.26 -12.55 -2.89
N ASN A 23 6.25 -13.71 -2.26
CA ASN A 23 6.45 -14.97 -2.94
C ASN A 23 5.15 -15.41 -3.66
N GLU A 24 5.20 -16.49 -4.42
CA GLU A 24 4.07 -16.96 -5.22
C GLU A 24 2.84 -17.36 -4.35
N GLU A 25 3.07 -18.01 -3.22
CA GLU A 25 2.01 -18.39 -2.29
C GLU A 25 1.33 -17.16 -1.69
N GLU A 26 2.10 -16.19 -1.23
CA GLU A 26 1.59 -14.92 -0.70
C GLU A 26 0.82 -14.13 -1.76
N LEU A 27 1.31 -14.10 -3.00
CA LEU A 27 0.62 -13.46 -4.11
C LEU A 27 -0.73 -14.13 -4.41
N ASN A 28 -0.81 -15.44 -4.35
CA ASN A 28 -2.06 -16.17 -4.54
C ASN A 28 -3.08 -15.82 -3.44
N LEU A 29 -2.66 -15.80 -2.19
CA LEU A 29 -3.51 -15.40 -1.06
C LEU A 29 -4.01 -13.96 -1.18
N ILE A 30 -3.13 -13.03 -1.58
CA ILE A 30 -3.49 -11.62 -1.81
C ILE A 30 -4.50 -11.52 -2.96
N TRP A 31 -4.27 -12.21 -4.09
CA TRP A 31 -5.17 -12.19 -5.23
C TRP A 31 -6.55 -12.80 -4.92
N GLU A 32 -6.61 -13.83 -4.09
CA GLU A 32 -7.88 -14.40 -3.63
C GLU A 32 -8.72 -13.33 -2.93
N GLU A 33 -8.14 -12.59 -2.01
CA GLU A 33 -8.82 -11.54 -1.25
C GLU A 33 -9.14 -10.33 -2.13
N LEU A 34 -8.21 -9.87 -2.98
CA LEU A 34 -8.45 -8.78 -3.93
C LEU A 34 -9.60 -9.11 -4.89
N ASN A 35 -9.70 -10.35 -5.37
CA ASN A 35 -10.81 -10.79 -6.21
C ASN A 35 -12.16 -10.74 -5.48
N PHE A 36 -12.17 -10.85 -4.16
CA PHE A 36 -13.38 -10.65 -3.38
C PHE A 36 -13.78 -9.17 -3.36
N TYR A 37 -12.83 -8.26 -3.08
CA TYR A 37 -13.13 -6.82 -2.98
C TYR A 37 -13.48 -6.18 -4.33
N THR A 38 -12.96 -6.67 -5.44
CA THR A 38 -13.26 -6.14 -6.77
C THR A 38 -14.63 -6.58 -7.31
N LYS A 39 -15.39 -7.39 -6.56
CA LYS A 39 -16.79 -7.68 -6.90
C LYS A 39 -17.67 -6.46 -6.69
N PRO A 40 -18.75 -6.29 -7.48
CA PRO A 40 -19.69 -5.19 -7.29
C PRO A 40 -20.16 -5.06 -5.83
N ASN A 41 -20.28 -3.83 -5.35
CA ASN A 41 -20.77 -3.48 -4.01
C ASN A 41 -19.91 -4.01 -2.83
N LYS A 42 -18.64 -4.30 -3.05
CA LYS A 42 -17.71 -4.72 -1.98
C LYS A 42 -16.80 -3.59 -1.51
N LEU A 43 -16.53 -2.63 -2.36
CA LEU A 43 -15.82 -1.41 -2.02
C LEU A 43 -16.80 -0.24 -1.90
N PHE A 44 -16.44 0.71 -1.06
CA PHE A 44 -17.17 1.95 -0.84
C PHE A 44 -16.51 3.07 -1.62
N GLU A 45 -17.23 4.18 -1.82
CA GLU A 45 -16.58 5.36 -2.35
C GLU A 45 -15.48 5.85 -1.39
N ALA A 46 -14.32 6.16 -1.91
CA ALA A 46 -13.15 6.51 -1.07
C ALA A 46 -13.39 7.73 -0.17
N LYS A 47 -14.30 8.61 -0.54
CA LYS A 47 -14.74 9.75 0.29
C LYS A 47 -15.29 9.32 1.66
N ASP A 48 -15.87 8.12 1.77
CA ASP A 48 -16.45 7.57 3.00
C ASP A 48 -15.38 6.98 3.93
N PHE A 49 -14.13 6.84 3.43
CA PHE A 49 -12.98 6.30 4.17
C PHE A 49 -11.81 7.30 4.25
N GLY A 50 -12.10 8.54 4.55
CA GLY A 50 -11.08 9.57 4.75
C GLY A 50 -10.43 10.10 3.46
N GLY A 51 -10.98 9.76 2.30
CA GLY A 51 -10.65 10.47 1.07
C GLY A 51 -11.19 11.91 1.15
N VAL A 52 -10.35 12.88 0.80
CA VAL A 52 -10.79 14.28 0.80
C VAL A 52 -11.87 14.45 -0.25
N VAL A 53 -13.05 14.91 0.17
CA VAL A 53 -14.18 15.17 -0.72
C VAL A 53 -13.75 16.07 -1.88
N GLY A 54 -14.03 15.63 -3.11
CA GLY A 54 -13.66 16.36 -4.33
C GLY A 54 -12.23 16.10 -4.84
N LYS A 55 -11.37 15.39 -4.08
CA LYS A 55 -10.02 15.04 -4.52
C LYS A 55 -9.87 13.58 -4.96
N THR A 56 -10.85 12.76 -4.73
CA THR A 56 -10.86 11.36 -5.18
C THR A 56 -12.26 10.92 -5.56
N ASN A 57 -12.33 10.09 -6.59
CA ASN A 57 -13.56 9.40 -7.00
C ASN A 57 -13.35 7.88 -7.09
N SER A 58 -12.28 7.38 -6.50
CA SER A 58 -11.97 5.95 -6.45
C SER A 58 -12.82 5.20 -5.42
N HIS A 59 -12.73 3.87 -5.45
CA HIS A 59 -13.36 2.99 -4.46
C HIS A 59 -12.31 2.43 -3.51
N ALA A 60 -12.64 2.34 -2.23
CA ALA A 60 -11.71 1.88 -1.21
C ALA A 60 -12.42 1.10 -0.09
N ILE A 61 -11.63 0.35 0.66
CA ILE A 61 -11.98 -0.22 1.95
C ILE A 61 -10.77 -0.14 2.87
N GLU A 62 -10.97 0.22 4.12
CA GLU A 62 -9.96 0.18 5.16
C GLU A 62 -10.10 -1.15 5.90
N LEU A 63 -9.13 -2.05 5.70
CA LEU A 63 -9.21 -3.40 6.23
C LEU A 63 -9.17 -3.44 7.76
N ASP A 64 -8.44 -2.52 8.38
CA ASP A 64 -8.35 -2.42 9.84
C ASP A 64 -9.66 -2.02 10.51
N SER A 65 -10.53 -1.32 9.79
CA SER A 65 -11.90 -1.00 10.25
C SER A 65 -12.86 -2.18 10.13
N VAL A 66 -12.59 -3.10 9.19
CA VAL A 66 -13.40 -4.31 8.96
C VAL A 66 -12.94 -5.45 9.85
N TYR A 67 -11.64 -5.70 9.88
CA TYR A 67 -11.02 -6.78 10.64
C TYR A 67 -10.42 -6.23 11.94
N LEU A 68 -11.27 -5.97 12.93
CA LEU A 68 -10.81 -5.54 14.24
C LEU A 68 -9.84 -6.55 14.84
N SER A 69 -8.96 -6.12 15.70
CA SER A 69 -7.75 -6.79 16.21
C SER A 69 -7.74 -8.33 16.19
N LYS A 70 -8.71 -8.99 16.82
CA LYS A 70 -8.81 -10.45 16.88
C LYS A 70 -9.20 -11.13 15.56
N TYR A 71 -9.72 -10.37 14.59
CA TYR A 71 -10.16 -10.87 13.30
C TYR A 71 -9.15 -10.57 12.18
N ARG A 72 -8.09 -9.81 12.45
CA ARG A 72 -7.02 -9.52 11.45
C ARG A 72 -6.50 -10.77 10.74
N PRO A 73 -6.29 -11.92 11.42
CA PRO A 73 -5.80 -13.12 10.74
C PRO A 73 -6.75 -13.73 9.70
N ILE A 74 -7.99 -13.24 9.61
CA ILE A 74 -8.93 -13.67 8.56
C ILE A 74 -8.56 -13.02 7.21
N SER A 75 -7.97 -11.81 7.22
CA SER A 75 -7.48 -11.15 6.02
C SER A 75 -6.09 -11.67 5.65
N ASN A 76 -5.98 -12.22 4.45
CA ASN A 76 -4.69 -12.63 3.88
C ASN A 76 -3.79 -11.41 3.67
N ILE A 77 -4.36 -10.29 3.19
CA ILE A 77 -3.61 -9.05 2.95
C ILE A 77 -3.01 -8.54 4.24
N LEU A 78 -3.80 -8.42 5.32
CA LEU A 78 -3.31 -7.97 6.62
C LEU A 78 -2.25 -8.91 7.19
N THR A 79 -2.43 -10.23 7.01
CA THR A 79 -1.49 -11.24 7.51
C THR A 79 -0.16 -11.18 6.76
N VAL A 80 -0.20 -11.15 5.43
CA VAL A 80 1.01 -11.15 4.60
C VAL A 80 1.77 -9.84 4.76
N ASN A 81 1.07 -8.70 4.86
CA ASN A 81 1.71 -7.39 5.00
C ASN A 81 2.42 -7.18 6.35
N ARG A 82 2.16 -8.04 7.35
CA ARG A 82 2.91 -7.98 8.63
C ARG A 82 4.42 -8.09 8.45
N LYS A 83 4.90 -8.71 7.40
CA LYS A 83 6.33 -8.77 7.11
C LYS A 83 6.98 -7.40 6.84
N LEU A 84 6.20 -6.34 6.56
CA LEU A 84 6.72 -4.98 6.51
C LEU A 84 7.35 -4.53 7.84
N PHE A 85 6.96 -5.16 8.94
CA PHE A 85 7.48 -4.90 10.29
C PHE A 85 8.63 -5.82 10.69
N ASP A 86 9.13 -6.65 9.78
CA ASP A 86 10.35 -7.42 10.03
C ASP A 86 11.51 -6.45 10.22
N SER A 87 12.35 -6.72 11.23
CA SER A 87 13.45 -5.84 11.62
C SER A 87 14.35 -5.48 10.44
N ASP A 88 14.68 -6.45 9.59
CA ASP A 88 15.56 -6.26 8.44
C ASP A 88 14.96 -5.28 7.41
N ILE A 89 13.63 -5.28 7.27
CA ILE A 89 12.91 -4.37 6.36
C ILE A 89 12.89 -2.96 6.94
N LEU A 90 12.51 -2.80 8.21
CA LEU A 90 12.49 -1.51 8.88
C LEU A 90 13.89 -0.89 8.97
N GLU A 91 14.92 -1.67 9.29
CA GLU A 91 16.30 -1.23 9.30
C GLU A 91 16.81 -0.85 7.91
N SER A 92 16.40 -1.57 6.88
CA SER A 92 16.75 -1.25 5.49
C SER A 92 16.18 0.11 5.09
N PHE A 93 14.95 0.42 5.50
CA PHE A 93 14.35 1.72 5.26
C PHE A 93 15.00 2.82 6.11
N ALA A 94 15.26 2.58 7.39
CA ALA A 94 15.92 3.52 8.27
C ALA A 94 17.30 3.97 7.78
N LYS A 95 18.02 3.07 7.07
CA LYS A 95 19.35 3.37 6.50
C LYS A 95 19.31 4.23 5.23
N VAL A 96 18.15 4.45 4.63
CA VAL A 96 18.04 5.26 3.40
C VAL A 96 18.39 6.73 3.68
N HIS A 97 17.87 7.29 4.77
CA HIS A 97 18.09 8.68 5.15
C HIS A 97 17.83 8.86 6.66
N GLU A 98 18.43 9.85 7.29
CA GLU A 98 18.25 10.14 8.72
C GLU A 98 16.77 10.36 9.12
N CYS A 99 15.96 10.98 8.26
CA CYS A 99 14.52 11.16 8.52
C CYS A 99 13.74 9.84 8.54
N CYS A 100 14.31 8.73 8.07
CA CYS A 100 13.70 7.40 8.05
C CYS A 100 14.03 6.58 9.31
N GLU A 101 14.91 7.04 10.18
CA GLU A 101 15.33 6.29 11.39
C GLU A 101 14.15 5.92 12.29
N MET A 102 13.12 6.76 12.35
CA MET A 102 11.91 6.48 13.11
C MET A 102 11.12 5.27 12.63
N ALA A 103 11.39 4.76 11.43
CA ALA A 103 10.71 3.58 10.88
C ALA A 103 10.92 2.35 11.76
N THR A 104 12.08 2.23 12.43
CA THR A 104 12.37 1.12 13.36
C THR A 104 11.43 1.04 14.56
N ASN A 105 10.72 2.12 14.86
CA ASN A 105 9.74 2.20 15.94
C ASN A 105 8.31 1.91 15.46
N CYS A 106 8.09 1.70 14.16
CA CYS A 106 6.78 1.39 13.62
C CYS A 106 6.35 -0.01 14.03
N ASN A 107 5.15 -0.11 14.58
CA ASN A 107 4.58 -1.39 15.04
C ASN A 107 3.10 -1.55 14.67
N THR A 108 2.51 -0.54 14.10
CA THR A 108 1.10 -0.50 13.68
C THR A 108 0.98 0.01 12.25
N ASP A 109 -0.06 -0.43 11.58
CA ASP A 109 -0.40 -0.04 10.23
C ASP A 109 -1.90 0.20 10.07
N ILE A 110 -2.23 0.95 9.03
CA ILE A 110 -3.59 1.06 8.49
C ILE A 110 -3.50 0.65 7.03
N THR A 111 -4.16 -0.44 6.69
CA THR A 111 -4.13 -0.99 5.33
C THR A 111 -5.39 -0.63 4.58
N LYS A 112 -5.23 -0.01 3.42
CA LYS A 112 -6.34 0.32 2.52
C LYS A 112 -6.18 -0.44 1.20
N VAL A 113 -7.23 -1.13 0.80
CA VAL A 113 -7.38 -1.64 -0.57
C VAL A 113 -8.12 -0.58 -1.36
N ARG A 114 -7.56 -0.20 -2.49
CA ARG A 114 -8.14 0.80 -3.38
C ARG A 114 -8.23 0.25 -4.80
N TYR A 115 -9.35 0.51 -5.45
CA TYR A 115 -9.60 0.12 -6.83
C TYR A 115 -9.99 1.33 -7.65
N TYR A 116 -9.47 1.40 -8.87
CA TYR A 116 -9.75 2.48 -9.81
C TYR A 116 -10.41 1.90 -11.05
N HIS A 117 -11.57 2.42 -11.40
CA HIS A 117 -12.21 2.21 -12.70
C HIS A 117 -11.71 3.23 -13.73
N ASP A 118 -12.18 3.12 -14.96
CA ASP A 118 -11.86 4.10 -16.00
C ASP A 118 -12.21 5.52 -15.55
N LYS A 119 -11.27 6.44 -15.74
CA LYS A 119 -11.36 7.88 -15.35
C LYS A 119 -11.44 8.17 -13.86
N GLU A 120 -11.30 7.17 -13.01
CA GLU A 120 -11.15 7.42 -11.58
C GLU A 120 -9.74 7.90 -11.26
N TYR A 121 -9.62 8.73 -10.24
CA TYR A 121 -8.37 9.39 -9.87
C TYR A 121 -8.29 9.67 -8.37
N TYR A 122 -7.08 10.00 -7.94
CA TYR A 122 -6.82 10.65 -6.68
C TYR A 122 -5.84 11.79 -6.94
N GLU A 123 -6.28 13.01 -6.67
CA GLU A 123 -5.46 14.19 -6.86
C GLU A 123 -4.22 14.18 -5.95
N PRO A 124 -3.12 14.84 -6.38
CA PRO A 124 -1.97 15.05 -5.53
C PRO A 124 -2.36 15.70 -4.20
N HIS A 125 -1.85 15.15 -3.11
CA HIS A 125 -2.09 15.63 -1.76
C HIS A 125 -0.89 15.31 -0.89
N THR A 126 -0.83 15.91 0.29
CA THR A 126 0.14 15.59 1.32
C THR A 126 -0.58 14.87 2.45
N ASP A 127 -0.07 13.72 2.83
CA ASP A 127 -0.53 13.03 4.03
C ASP A 127 0.02 13.71 5.30
N MET A 128 -0.53 13.35 6.44
CA MET A 128 -0.09 13.93 7.71
C MET A 128 1.38 13.59 7.96
N ALA A 129 2.13 14.57 8.49
CA ALA A 129 3.49 14.35 8.95
C ALA A 129 3.55 13.17 9.94
N TYR A 130 4.60 12.38 9.86
CA TYR A 130 4.89 11.19 10.69
C TYR A 130 4.31 9.86 10.19
N GLN A 131 3.83 9.78 8.96
CA GLN A 131 3.42 8.52 8.35
C GLN A 131 4.47 8.03 7.35
N PHE A 132 4.79 6.75 7.45
CA PHE A 132 5.49 6.04 6.39
C PHE A 132 4.43 5.36 5.52
N LEU A 133 4.51 5.58 4.22
CA LEU A 133 3.58 5.01 3.27
C LEU A 133 4.22 3.83 2.55
N SER A 134 3.47 2.76 2.41
CA SER A 134 3.83 1.63 1.58
C SER A 134 2.77 1.45 0.50
N PHE A 135 3.21 1.25 -0.72
CA PHE A 135 2.33 1.04 -1.87
C PHE A 135 2.67 -0.27 -2.55
N SER A 136 1.65 -1.06 -2.83
CA SER A 136 1.74 -2.25 -3.68
C SER A 136 0.70 -2.13 -4.79
N TYR A 137 1.15 -2.30 -6.03
CA TYR A 137 0.29 -2.25 -7.21
C TYR A 137 0.05 -3.65 -7.73
N PHE A 138 -1.21 -3.99 -7.89
CA PHE A 138 -1.62 -5.28 -8.40
C PHE A 138 -2.37 -5.12 -9.71
N TYR A 139 -1.92 -5.79 -10.75
CA TYR A 139 -2.61 -5.90 -12.03
C TYR A 139 -2.35 -7.28 -12.63
N ARG A 140 -3.25 -7.72 -13.50
CA ARG A 140 -3.07 -9.00 -14.19
C ARG A 140 -2.33 -8.78 -15.50
N GLU A 141 -1.41 -9.67 -15.78
CA GLU A 141 -0.73 -9.70 -17.06
C GLU A 141 -1.59 -10.39 -18.15
N PRO A 142 -1.54 -9.91 -19.42
CA PRO A 142 -0.94 -8.64 -19.81
C PRO A 142 -1.75 -7.44 -19.29
N LYS A 143 -1.07 -6.33 -18.92
CA LYS A 143 -1.73 -5.10 -18.49
C LYS A 143 -2.68 -4.60 -19.58
N LYS A 144 -3.98 -4.52 -19.28
CA LYS A 144 -5.04 -4.19 -20.23
C LYS A 144 -5.57 -2.75 -20.09
N PHE A 145 -4.86 -1.89 -19.39
CA PHE A 145 -5.24 -0.49 -19.15
C PHE A 145 -4.03 0.41 -19.30
N THR A 146 -4.29 1.69 -19.52
CA THR A 146 -3.30 2.77 -19.47
C THR A 146 -3.55 3.63 -18.25
N GLY A 147 -2.54 4.35 -17.75
CA GLY A 147 -2.68 5.15 -16.54
C GLY A 147 -2.44 4.31 -15.27
N GLY A 148 -2.88 4.86 -14.14
CA GLY A 148 -2.68 4.27 -12.82
C GLY A 148 -1.29 4.50 -12.24
N GLU A 149 -0.54 5.48 -12.77
CA GLU A 149 0.78 5.84 -12.26
C GLU A 149 0.66 6.55 -10.91
N LEU A 150 1.56 6.20 -9.99
CA LEU A 150 1.81 7.00 -8.80
C LEU A 150 2.76 8.14 -9.17
N ILE A 151 2.29 9.36 -9.03
CA ILE A 151 3.03 10.55 -9.42
C ILE A 151 3.38 11.37 -8.18
N PHE A 152 4.64 11.76 -8.06
CA PHE A 152 5.12 12.70 -7.04
C PHE A 152 5.47 14.02 -7.73
N PRO A 153 4.56 15.01 -7.70
CA PRO A 153 4.83 16.33 -8.30
C PRO A 153 6.03 16.98 -7.60
N LYS A 154 6.88 17.63 -8.39
CA LYS A 154 7.90 18.51 -7.79
C LYS A 154 7.19 19.72 -7.20
N HIS A 155 7.54 20.05 -5.96
CA HIS A 155 7.24 21.35 -5.40
C HIS A 155 8.30 22.33 -5.92
N ASP A 156 7.85 23.38 -6.60
CA ASP A 156 8.69 24.52 -6.94
C ASP A 156 8.96 25.37 -5.69
#